data_433d1110da0213b1d9e99a9a45558588
#
_entry.id   433d1110da0213b1d9e99a9a45558588
#
_cell.length_a   1.000
_cell.length_b   1.000
_cell.length_c   1.000
_cell.angle_alpha   90.00
_cell.angle_beta   90.00
_cell.angle_gamma   90.00
#
_symmetry.space_group_name_H-M   'P 1'
#
loop_
_entity.id
_entity.type
_entity.pdbx_description
1 polymer ?
#
loop_
_entity_poly.entity_id
_entity_poly.type
_entity_poly.pdbx_seq_one_letter_code
_entity_poly.pdbx_strand_id
1 'polypeptide(L)'
;MEYLKYFKVVRAYVKAKYAVSLDDLEFLLFLSPEKVFNKKRLKLAEVGMSWDPKRLDSMIRRGLIGQLREKPTALYTLTPHARHIINSVYRKLEGKEPINTSPRSNPLYAPKAPFSYKLYRRQAEDLNESIIRQRRRAQESQGTDGPQSST
;
A
#
# COMPACT_ATOMS: atom_id res chain seq x y z
N MET A 1 -2.89 -8.27 -14.36
CA MET A 1 -3.29 -6.94 -13.84
C MET A 1 -2.22 -5.91 -14.19
N GLU A 2 -2.62 -4.75 -14.62
CA GLU A 2 -1.70 -3.66 -14.94
C GLU A 2 -1.30 -2.90 -13.66
N TYR A 3 -0.30 -3.38 -12.96
CA TYR A 3 0.12 -2.83 -11.67
C TYR A 3 0.47 -1.34 -11.72
N LEU A 4 1.21 -0.90 -12.75
CA LEU A 4 1.63 0.50 -12.87
C LEU A 4 0.45 1.45 -13.10
N LYS A 5 -0.55 1.01 -13.85
CA LYS A 5 -1.77 1.80 -14.10
C LYS A 5 -2.51 2.09 -12.79
N TYR A 6 -2.66 1.08 -11.95
CA TYR A 6 -3.40 1.20 -10.71
C TYR A 6 -2.55 1.68 -9.53
N PHE A 7 -1.23 1.60 -9.64
CA PHE A 7 -0.34 2.08 -8.58
C PHE A 7 -0.54 3.57 -8.27
N LYS A 8 -0.78 4.39 -9.29
CA LYS A 8 -1.04 5.82 -9.10
C LYS A 8 -2.25 6.09 -8.20
N VAL A 9 -3.35 5.41 -8.43
CA VAL A 9 -4.56 5.62 -7.61
C VAL A 9 -4.41 5.02 -6.22
N VAL A 10 -3.75 3.88 -6.08
CA VAL A 10 -3.48 3.27 -4.78
C VAL A 10 -2.61 4.18 -3.92
N ARG A 11 -1.52 4.73 -4.47
CA ARG A 11 -0.66 5.68 -3.74
C ARG A 11 -1.36 6.98 -3.40
N ALA A 12 -2.23 7.49 -4.29
CA ALA A 12 -3.03 8.68 -4.04
C ALA A 12 -4.00 8.46 -2.87
N TYR A 13 -4.62 7.31 -2.81
CA TYR A 13 -5.46 6.89 -1.69
C TYR A 13 -4.67 6.83 -0.39
N VAL A 14 -3.51 6.20 -0.39
CA VAL A 14 -2.64 6.09 0.79
C VAL A 14 -2.19 7.46 1.27
N LYS A 15 -1.78 8.34 0.36
CA LYS A 15 -1.40 9.72 0.69
C LYS A 15 -2.57 10.50 1.31
N ALA A 16 -3.75 10.40 0.73
CA ALA A 16 -4.93 11.11 1.22
C ALA A 16 -5.40 10.60 2.58
N LYS A 17 -5.39 9.28 2.78
CA LYS A 17 -5.91 8.66 4.01
C LYS A 17 -4.89 8.66 5.15
N TYR A 18 -3.63 8.37 4.88
CA TYR A 18 -2.60 8.14 5.90
C TYR A 18 -1.53 9.22 5.96
N ALA A 19 -1.60 10.23 5.08
CA ALA A 19 -0.57 11.27 4.95
C ALA A 19 0.84 10.71 4.67
N VAL A 20 0.91 9.61 3.94
CA VAL A 20 2.16 8.97 3.52
C VAL A 20 2.47 9.36 2.08
N SER A 21 3.58 10.09 1.88
CA SER A 21 4.02 10.51 0.54
C SER A 21 4.51 9.31 -0.29
N LEU A 22 4.71 9.52 -1.60
CA LEU A 22 5.28 8.50 -2.46
C LEU A 22 6.66 8.05 -1.97
N ASP A 23 7.53 8.99 -1.60
CA ASP A 23 8.87 8.69 -1.10
C ASP A 23 8.81 7.88 0.20
N ASP A 24 7.91 8.24 1.10
CA ASP A 24 7.67 7.49 2.33
C ASP A 24 7.18 6.07 2.03
N LEU A 25 6.25 5.93 1.09
CA LEU A 25 5.70 4.63 0.71
C LEU A 25 6.78 3.73 0.08
N GLU A 26 7.57 4.26 -0.83
CA GLU A 26 8.70 3.51 -1.43
C GLU A 26 9.66 3.01 -0.36
N PHE A 27 9.97 3.85 0.61
CA PHE A 27 10.84 3.51 1.72
C PHE A 27 10.25 2.40 2.60
N LEU A 28 8.96 2.48 2.92
CA LEU A 28 8.27 1.44 3.66
C LEU A 28 8.23 0.10 2.89
N LEU A 29 7.98 0.15 1.58
CA LEU A 29 7.99 -1.04 0.73
C LEU A 29 9.38 -1.67 0.65
N PHE A 30 10.43 -0.86 0.62
CA PHE A 30 11.82 -1.33 0.66
C PHE A 30 12.15 -2.07 1.96
N LEU A 31 11.67 -1.57 3.10
CA LEU A 31 11.87 -2.16 4.42
C LEU A 31 10.93 -3.31 4.75
N SER A 32 9.88 -3.47 3.96
CA SER A 32 8.82 -4.46 4.22
C SER A 32 9.31 -5.89 4.43
N PRO A 33 10.33 -6.41 3.69
CA PRO A 33 10.83 -7.75 3.91
C PRO A 33 11.61 -7.93 5.22
N GLU A 34 12.02 -6.86 5.86
CA GLU A 34 12.86 -6.91 7.04
C GLU A 34 12.07 -6.82 8.33
N LYS A 35 12.36 -7.71 9.28
CA LYS A 35 11.72 -7.68 10.61
C LYS A 35 12.35 -6.60 11.48
N VAL A 36 13.68 -6.49 11.44
CA VAL A 36 14.49 -5.56 12.23
C VAL A 36 15.57 -5.00 11.33
N PHE A 37 15.85 -3.72 11.44
CA PHE A 37 16.89 -3.05 10.67
C PHE A 37 17.63 -2.02 11.52
N ASN A 38 18.86 -1.71 11.13
CA ASN A 38 19.71 -0.71 11.75
C ASN A 38 19.93 0.50 10.82
N LYS A 39 20.63 1.53 11.30
CA LYS A 39 20.94 2.72 10.50
C LYS A 39 21.78 2.40 9.25
N LYS A 40 22.64 1.40 9.31
CA LYS A 40 23.45 0.98 8.17
C LYS A 40 22.55 0.47 7.02
N ARG A 41 21.52 -0.31 7.33
CA ARG A 41 20.53 -0.76 6.34
C ARG A 41 19.72 0.40 5.77
N LEU A 42 19.38 1.37 6.60
CA LEU A 42 18.69 2.59 6.15
C LEU A 42 19.56 3.40 5.17
N LYS A 43 20.86 3.50 5.41
CA LYS A 43 21.80 4.17 4.49
C LYS A 43 21.89 3.47 3.14
N LEU A 44 21.77 2.14 3.08
CA LEU A 44 21.72 1.41 1.82
C LEU A 44 20.49 1.76 0.99
N ALA A 45 19.40 2.15 1.64
CA ALA A 45 18.20 2.65 0.96
C ALA A 45 18.41 4.04 0.33
N GLU A 46 19.44 4.80 0.73
CA GLU A 46 19.78 6.08 0.11
C GLU A 46 20.23 5.93 -1.34
N VAL A 47 20.77 4.79 -1.71
CA VAL A 47 21.20 4.52 -3.08
C VAL A 47 19.97 4.32 -3.97
N GLY A 48 19.53 5.38 -4.62
CA GLY A 48 18.36 5.38 -5.50
C GLY A 48 17.06 5.90 -4.90
N MET A 49 17.05 6.24 -3.62
CA MET A 49 15.92 6.90 -2.94
C MET A 49 16.41 8.16 -2.25
N SER A 50 15.62 9.24 -2.26
CA SER A 50 15.95 10.43 -1.48
C SER A 50 15.75 10.16 0.01
N TRP A 51 16.82 9.77 0.67
CA TRP A 51 16.87 9.58 2.11
C TRP A 51 17.43 10.84 2.79
N ASP A 52 16.73 11.29 3.81
CA ASP A 52 17.17 12.36 4.72
C ASP A 52 17.10 11.80 6.14
N PRO A 53 18.14 11.99 6.98
CA PRO A 53 18.10 11.61 8.39
C PRO A 53 16.88 12.15 9.15
N LYS A 54 16.39 13.32 8.77
CA LYS A 54 15.15 13.90 9.31
C LYS A 54 13.91 13.08 8.99
N ARG A 55 13.94 12.29 7.92
CA ARG A 55 12.83 11.40 7.53
C ARG A 55 12.63 10.29 8.56
N LEU A 56 13.70 9.70 9.09
CA LEU A 56 13.61 8.68 10.13
C LEU A 56 12.87 9.23 11.36
N ASP A 57 13.27 10.41 11.85
CA ASP A 57 12.63 11.07 12.99
C ASP A 57 11.15 11.38 12.70
N SER A 58 10.84 11.84 11.50
CA SER A 58 9.46 12.08 11.05
C SER A 58 8.64 10.81 11.04
N MET A 59 9.18 9.71 10.52
CA MET A 59 8.50 8.42 10.47
C MET A 59 8.26 7.83 11.86
N ILE A 60 9.20 8.01 12.77
CA ILE A 60 9.03 7.60 14.17
C ILE A 60 7.90 8.40 14.82
N ARG A 61 7.90 9.72 14.65
CA ARG A 61 6.83 10.58 15.20
C ARG A 61 5.45 10.25 14.65
N ARG A 62 5.36 9.88 13.37
CA ARG A 62 4.10 9.51 12.71
C ARG A 62 3.67 8.06 13.00
N GLY A 63 4.43 7.32 13.78
CA GLY A 63 4.11 5.95 14.13
C GLY A 63 4.28 4.94 12.99
N LEU A 64 5.15 5.20 12.03
CA LEU A 64 5.47 4.29 10.92
C LEU A 64 6.66 3.39 11.22
N ILE A 65 7.64 3.90 11.97
CA ILE A 65 8.83 3.16 12.42
C ILE A 65 8.89 3.22 13.93
N GLY A 66 9.15 2.09 14.57
CA GLY A 66 9.38 1.97 15.99
C GLY A 66 10.84 1.69 16.27
N GLN A 67 11.38 2.27 17.35
CA GLN A 67 12.71 1.98 17.84
C GLN A 67 12.64 0.86 18.88
N LEU A 68 13.34 -0.25 18.61
CA LEU A 68 13.36 -1.41 19.52
C LEU A 68 14.40 -1.28 20.62
N ARG A 69 15.55 -0.68 20.30
CA ARG A 69 16.60 -0.38 21.26
C ARG A 69 17.50 0.74 20.76
N GLU A 70 18.18 1.41 21.66
CA GLU A 70 19.07 2.52 21.36
C GLU A 70 20.55 2.11 21.34
N LYS A 71 20.97 1.30 22.27
CA LYS A 71 22.38 0.89 22.47
C LYS A 71 22.51 -0.63 22.58
N PRO A 72 23.64 -1.22 22.20
CA PRO A 72 24.85 -0.60 21.63
C PRO A 72 24.67 -0.14 20.19
N THR A 73 23.75 -0.72 19.45
CA THR A 73 23.38 -0.35 18.07
C THR A 73 21.88 -0.07 18.02
N ALA A 74 21.47 1.08 17.52
CA ALA A 74 20.06 1.40 17.38
C ALA A 74 19.38 0.41 16.43
N LEU A 75 18.28 -0.20 16.86
CA LEU A 75 17.47 -1.12 16.08
C LEU A 75 16.05 -0.59 15.93
N TYR A 76 15.53 -0.76 14.74
CA TYR A 76 14.21 -0.27 14.34
C TYR A 76 13.38 -1.40 13.72
N THR A 77 12.08 -1.20 13.72
CA THR A 77 11.12 -2.09 13.06
C THR A 77 9.97 -1.27 12.47
N LEU A 78 9.29 -1.82 11.48
CA LEU A 78 8.03 -1.24 11.02
C LEU A 78 6.94 -1.50 12.05
N THR A 79 6.16 -0.47 12.36
CA THR A 79 5.03 -0.59 13.28
C THR A 79 3.89 -1.43 12.67
N PRO A 80 2.96 -1.95 13.48
CA PRO A 80 1.73 -2.57 12.95
C PRO A 80 0.94 -1.65 12.03
N HIS A 81 0.92 -0.34 12.31
CA HIS A 81 0.28 0.66 11.46
C HIS A 81 0.93 0.73 10.07
N ALA A 82 2.27 0.80 10.00
CA ALA A 82 2.99 0.79 8.72
C ALA A 82 2.73 -0.51 7.95
N ARG A 83 2.74 -1.66 8.62
CA ARG A 83 2.45 -2.96 8.00
C ARG A 83 1.02 -3.04 7.48
N HIS A 84 0.07 -2.46 8.17
CA HIS A 84 -1.32 -2.36 7.69
C HIS A 84 -1.40 -1.58 6.37
N ILE A 85 -0.71 -0.45 6.28
CA ILE A 85 -0.64 0.36 5.05
C ILE A 85 -0.01 -0.44 3.90
N ILE A 86 1.12 -1.08 4.14
CA ILE A 86 1.84 -1.90 3.16
C ILE A 86 0.95 -3.04 2.66
N ASN A 87 0.33 -3.77 3.56
CA ASN A 87 -0.56 -4.88 3.22
C ASN A 87 -1.77 -4.41 2.41
N SER A 88 -2.33 -3.25 2.76
CA SER A 88 -3.44 -2.64 2.01
C SER A 88 -3.03 -2.32 0.56
N VAL A 89 -1.82 -1.77 0.35
CA VAL A 89 -1.27 -1.50 -0.98
C VAL A 89 -1.16 -2.78 -1.80
N TYR A 90 -0.53 -3.82 -1.25
CA TYR A 90 -0.35 -5.10 -1.95
C TYR A 90 -1.69 -5.77 -2.27
N ARG A 91 -2.61 -5.81 -1.32
CA ARG A 91 -3.93 -6.43 -1.53
C ARG A 91 -4.73 -5.75 -2.62
N LYS A 92 -4.66 -4.42 -2.70
CA LYS A 92 -5.32 -3.66 -3.78
C LYS A 92 -4.68 -3.94 -5.13
N LEU A 93 -3.35 -3.96 -5.20
CA LEU A 93 -2.61 -4.25 -6.44
C LEU A 93 -2.76 -5.71 -6.89
N GLU A 94 -2.90 -6.65 -5.97
CA GLU A 94 -3.16 -8.06 -6.26
C GLU A 94 -4.63 -8.36 -6.63
N GLY A 95 -5.50 -7.38 -6.55
CA GLY A 95 -6.92 -7.56 -6.83
C GLY A 95 -7.71 -8.27 -5.74
N LYS A 96 -7.20 -8.30 -4.51
CA LYS A 96 -7.86 -8.94 -3.36
C LYS A 96 -8.75 -7.99 -2.57
N GLU A 97 -8.46 -6.69 -2.63
CA GLU A 97 -9.18 -5.67 -1.88
C GLU A 97 -9.50 -4.47 -2.77
N PRO A 98 -10.77 -4.10 -2.95
CA PRO A 98 -11.14 -2.89 -3.68
C PRO A 98 -10.79 -1.64 -2.89
N ILE A 99 -10.68 -0.51 -3.60
CA ILE A 99 -10.56 0.81 -2.97
C ILE A 99 -11.94 1.20 -2.45
N ASN A 100 -12.01 1.57 -1.18
CA ASN A 100 -13.26 2.03 -0.57
C ASN A 100 -13.72 3.34 -1.21
N THR A 101 -14.99 3.43 -1.58
CA THR A 101 -15.60 4.61 -2.22
C THR A 101 -16.40 5.48 -1.25
N SER A 102 -16.47 5.12 0.04
CA SER A 102 -17.17 5.88 1.05
C SER A 102 -16.41 7.16 1.41
N PRO A 103 -17.04 8.35 1.42
CA PRO A 103 -16.41 9.59 1.86
C PRO A 103 -15.82 9.53 3.28
N ARG A 104 -16.38 8.70 4.16
CA ARG A 104 -15.90 8.52 5.54
C ARG A 104 -14.56 7.80 5.59
N SER A 105 -14.33 6.84 4.69
CA SER A 105 -13.14 5.98 4.68
C SER A 105 -12.10 6.41 3.66
N ASN A 106 -12.50 7.18 2.65
CA ASN A 106 -11.61 7.59 1.56
C ASN A 106 -11.73 9.09 1.29
N PRO A 107 -10.71 9.89 1.67
CA PRO A 107 -10.71 11.34 1.42
C PRO A 107 -10.81 11.74 -0.05
N LEU A 108 -10.47 10.84 -1.00
CA LEU A 108 -10.64 11.09 -2.43
C LEU A 108 -12.13 11.31 -2.80
N TYR A 109 -13.04 10.78 -2.02
CA TYR A 109 -14.48 10.90 -2.22
C TYR A 109 -15.14 12.00 -1.36
N ALA A 110 -14.34 12.80 -0.65
CA ALA A 110 -14.86 13.91 0.14
C ALA A 110 -15.59 14.95 -0.73
N PRO A 111 -16.72 15.52 -0.29
CA PRO A 111 -17.53 16.47 -1.10
C PRO A 111 -16.76 17.72 -1.55
N LYS A 112 -15.82 18.19 -0.74
CA LYS A 112 -14.98 19.38 -1.01
C LYS A 112 -13.57 19.04 -1.48
N ALA A 113 -13.36 17.84 -2.02
CA ALA A 113 -12.06 17.43 -2.50
C ALA A 113 -11.59 18.22 -3.72
N PRO A 114 -10.26 18.41 -3.92
CA PRO A 114 -9.71 19.07 -5.09
C PRO A 114 -10.14 18.42 -6.40
N PHE A 115 -10.16 19.18 -7.49
CA PHE A 115 -10.55 18.68 -8.82
C PHE A 115 -9.73 17.47 -9.26
N SER A 116 -8.42 17.44 -8.95
CA SER A 116 -7.54 16.31 -9.26
C SER A 116 -8.03 14.98 -8.69
N TYR A 117 -8.78 15.00 -7.59
CA TYR A 117 -9.34 13.80 -6.98
C TYR A 117 -10.44 13.15 -7.84
N LYS A 118 -11.09 13.89 -8.73
CA LYS A 118 -12.07 13.32 -9.67
C LYS A 118 -11.43 12.31 -10.63
N LEU A 119 -10.20 12.59 -11.07
CA LEU A 119 -9.44 11.65 -11.91
C LEU A 119 -9.09 10.37 -11.13
N TYR A 120 -8.69 10.52 -9.89
CA TYR A 120 -8.40 9.37 -9.02
C TYR A 120 -9.64 8.54 -8.72
N ARG A 121 -10.80 9.17 -8.55
CA ARG A 121 -12.09 8.46 -8.37
C ARG A 121 -12.38 7.56 -9.57
N ARG A 122 -12.23 8.07 -10.78
CA ARG A 122 -12.41 7.28 -12.00
C ARG A 122 -11.44 6.10 -12.05
N GLN A 123 -10.17 6.31 -11.73
CA GLN A 123 -9.18 5.24 -11.67
C GLN A 123 -9.48 4.21 -10.58
N ALA A 124 -9.99 4.64 -9.43
CA ALA A 124 -10.43 3.74 -8.36
C ALA A 124 -11.61 2.86 -8.80
N GLU A 125 -12.58 3.43 -9.49
CA GLU A 125 -13.72 2.70 -10.06
C GLU A 125 -13.26 1.68 -11.10
N ASP A 126 -12.33 2.05 -11.99
CA ASP A 126 -11.75 1.14 -12.98
C ASP A 126 -11.02 -0.03 -12.29
N LEU A 127 -10.26 0.23 -11.24
CA LEU A 127 -9.60 -0.81 -10.45
C LEU A 127 -10.61 -1.75 -9.82
N ASN A 128 -11.63 -1.21 -9.17
CA ASN A 128 -12.67 -2.00 -8.50
C ASN A 128 -13.43 -2.88 -9.50
N GLU A 129 -13.76 -2.37 -10.68
CA GLU A 129 -14.37 -3.16 -11.75
C GLU A 129 -13.45 -4.27 -12.25
N SER A 130 -12.16 -3.99 -12.39
CA SER A 130 -11.15 -4.98 -12.77
C SER A 130 -11.09 -6.13 -11.74
N ILE A 131 -11.14 -5.81 -10.46
CA ILE A 131 -11.16 -6.79 -9.37
C ILE A 131 -12.42 -7.68 -9.46
N ILE A 132 -13.58 -7.08 -9.69
CA ILE A 132 -14.85 -7.80 -9.82
C ILE A 132 -14.80 -8.77 -11.02
N ARG A 133 -14.28 -8.32 -12.16
CA ARG A 133 -14.13 -9.16 -13.35
C ARG A 133 -13.20 -10.34 -13.11
N GLN A 134 -12.08 -10.13 -12.44
CA GLN A 134 -11.14 -11.20 -12.11
C GLN A 134 -11.77 -12.24 -11.17
N ARG A 135 -12.53 -11.81 -10.18
CA ARG A 135 -13.25 -12.71 -9.27
C ARG A 135 -14.29 -13.56 -9.99
N ARG A 136 -15.04 -12.97 -10.92
CA ARG A 136 -16.01 -13.73 -11.76
C ARG A 136 -15.33 -14.79 -12.59
N ARG A 137 -14.24 -14.46 -13.30
CA ARG A 137 -13.46 -15.41 -14.10
C ARG A 137 -12.92 -16.56 -13.26
N ALA A 138 -12.42 -16.27 -12.05
CA ALA A 138 -11.93 -17.30 -11.14
C ALA A 138 -13.04 -18.24 -10.67
N GLN A 139 -14.26 -17.74 -10.45
CA GLN A 139 -15.42 -18.55 -10.07
C GLN A 139 -15.89 -19.40 -11.24
N GLU A 140 -15.92 -18.88 -12.45
CA GLU A 140 -16.30 -19.61 -13.66
C GLU A 140 -15.33 -20.75 -13.97
N SER A 141 -14.02 -20.54 -13.80
CA SER A 141 -13.00 -21.58 -13.99
C SER A 141 -13.06 -22.70 -12.94
N GLN A 142 -13.51 -22.40 -11.72
CA GLN A 142 -13.72 -23.39 -10.67
C GLN A 142 -15.03 -24.16 -10.84
N GLY A 143 -16.03 -23.56 -11.47
CA GLY A 143 -17.32 -24.21 -11.74
C GLY A 143 -17.32 -25.22 -12.89
N THR A 144 -16.28 -25.25 -13.73
CA THR A 144 -16.12 -26.19 -14.84
C THR A 144 -15.42 -27.51 -14.45
N ASP A 145 -14.79 -27.57 -13.30
CA ASP A 145 -14.24 -28.80 -12.74
C ASP A 145 -15.25 -29.51 -11.81
N GLY A 146 -16.45 -29.70 -12.32
CA GLY A 146 -17.40 -30.65 -11.70
C GLY A 146 -16.87 -32.07 -11.85
N PRO A 147 -17.13 -32.98 -10.86
CA PRO A 147 -16.67 -34.33 -10.97
C PRO A 147 -17.29 -34.97 -12.22
N GLN A 148 -16.44 -35.31 -13.20
CA GLN A 148 -16.85 -36.25 -14.22
C GLN A 148 -17.14 -37.58 -13.50
N SER A 149 -18.40 -37.83 -13.27
CA SER A 149 -18.83 -39.18 -12.86
C SER A 149 -18.54 -40.12 -14.00
N SER A 150 -17.39 -40.76 -13.96
CA SER A 150 -17.13 -41.93 -14.75
C SER A 150 -17.95 -43.07 -14.16
N THR A 151 -19.03 -43.38 -14.80
CA THR A 151 -19.66 -44.67 -14.65
C THR A 151 -18.83 -45.72 -15.39
#